data_a6d33ee48e8fa009c6bbaf5693a9a1c8
#
_entry.id   a6d33ee48e8fa009c6bbaf5693a9a1c8
#
_cell.length_a   1.000
_cell.length_b   1.000
_cell.length_c   1.000
_cell.angle_alpha   90.00
_cell.angle_beta   90.00
_cell.angle_gamma   90.00
#
_symmetry.space_group_name_H-M   'P 1'
#
loop_
_entity.id
_entity.type
_entity.pdbx_description
1 polymer ?
#
loop_
_entity_poly.entity_id
_entity_poly.type
_entity_poly.pdbx_seq_one_letter_code
_entity_poly.pdbx_strand_id
1 'polypeptide(L)'
;MKLLVAINLLKNFLKCNFQPKVKRWAINLYYKKKALLYCVIMPVVIFAFYMLVIAPDRWVAESKVVVKNISSGKGEISALGFIIGDLNSKTREDIFFLKEYIHSYDMLEYLNHAIDLPKLYRKGIWDPFSRLFSGTAKEDILNYYKSKVLLVLEENSGVLTIATQGFKSKDAKKINDAILERSEWFLNEISHKIAKDEALFFENQIKQAAKRVNEAKKAIISFQVENNIINPSTQLKFGTKLIANLIGELASHETELRTLSSYLSNNSPQIISTQSKITALKGQIDKESRVIAGGDEQALNSISLKFQDLETEAKIAEQIYEATVASLEKNRLDSAKKFKSLAIISAAILPEKPILPKRLYNIMLFAIIIGAAYGSIRLILSSIKEHI
;
A
#
# COMPACT_ATOMS: atom_id res chain seq x y z
N MET A 1 26.78 -44.20 -52.68
CA MET A 1 27.83 -44.86 -53.47
C MET A 1 29.24 -44.29 -53.17
N LYS A 2 29.48 -42.99 -53.12
CA LYS A 2 30.79 -42.38 -52.85
C LYS A 2 31.36 -42.64 -51.44
N LEU A 3 30.51 -42.84 -50.40
CA LEU A 3 30.94 -43.12 -49.02
C LEU A 3 31.46 -44.58 -48.84
N LEU A 4 30.88 -45.54 -49.58
CA LEU A 4 31.31 -46.96 -49.56
C LEU A 4 32.67 -47.14 -50.25
N VAL A 5 32.94 -46.37 -51.32
CA VAL A 5 34.24 -46.36 -52.02
C VAL A 5 35.34 -45.77 -51.15
N ALA A 6 35.05 -44.71 -50.40
CA ALA A 6 36.00 -44.11 -49.43
C ALA A 6 36.32 -45.06 -48.27
N ILE A 7 35.35 -45.86 -47.78
CA ILE A 7 35.52 -46.85 -46.75
C ILE A 7 36.38 -48.02 -47.21
N ASN A 8 36.23 -48.47 -48.48
CA ASN A 8 37.03 -49.53 -49.08
C ASN A 8 38.48 -49.07 -49.39
N LEU A 9 38.66 -47.83 -49.84
CA LEU A 9 39.98 -47.24 -50.01
C LEU A 9 40.74 -47.10 -48.68
N LEU A 10 40.07 -46.70 -47.58
CA LEU A 10 40.64 -46.65 -46.23
C LEU A 10 40.98 -48.04 -45.69
N LYS A 11 40.17 -49.08 -45.98
CA LYS A 11 40.49 -50.47 -45.59
C LYS A 11 41.69 -51.01 -46.35
N ASN A 12 41.86 -50.67 -47.64
CA ASN A 12 43.05 -51.11 -48.41
C ASN A 12 44.32 -50.31 -48.05
N PHE A 13 44.18 -49.03 -47.66
CA PHE A 13 45.36 -48.26 -47.19
C PHE A 13 45.84 -48.69 -45.80
N LEU A 14 45.00 -49.29 -44.99
CA LEU A 14 45.38 -49.86 -43.67
C LEU A 14 46.01 -51.26 -43.74
N LYS A 15 46.03 -51.91 -44.94
CA LYS A 15 46.66 -53.19 -45.12
C LYS A 15 48.19 -53.11 -45.50
N CYS A 16 48.64 -51.92 -45.92
CA CYS A 16 50.07 -51.68 -46.17
C CYS A 16 50.77 -51.30 -44.89
N ASN A 17 51.80 -52.11 -44.54
CA ASN A 17 52.87 -52.02 -43.53
C ASN A 17 53.14 -50.63 -42.91
N PHE A 18 52.33 -50.20 -41.96
CA PHE A 18 52.66 -49.06 -41.13
C PHE A 18 52.97 -49.54 -39.70
N GLN A 19 54.01 -48.91 -39.09
CA GLN A 19 54.44 -49.18 -37.72
C GLN A 19 53.26 -49.20 -36.71
N PRO A 20 53.27 -50.03 -35.68
CA PRO A 20 52.16 -50.27 -34.77
C PRO A 20 51.68 -48.98 -34.04
N LYS A 21 52.52 -47.98 -33.88
CA LYS A 21 52.19 -46.66 -33.31
C LYS A 21 51.22 -45.83 -34.19
N VAL A 22 51.40 -45.88 -35.51
CA VAL A 22 50.56 -45.16 -36.47
C VAL A 22 49.15 -45.78 -36.57
N LYS A 23 49.13 -47.14 -36.51
CA LYS A 23 47.87 -47.89 -36.51
C LYS A 23 47.02 -47.58 -35.25
N ARG A 24 47.66 -47.53 -34.07
CA ARG A 24 47.01 -47.14 -32.81
C ARG A 24 46.55 -45.68 -32.84
N TRP A 25 47.32 -44.77 -33.44
CA TRP A 25 46.97 -43.36 -33.57
C TRP A 25 45.77 -43.17 -34.51
N ALA A 26 45.73 -43.82 -35.66
CA ALA A 26 44.60 -43.74 -36.62
C ALA A 26 43.30 -44.37 -36.05
N ILE A 27 43.42 -45.49 -35.34
CA ILE A 27 42.30 -46.15 -34.67
C ILE A 27 41.79 -45.25 -33.54
N ASN A 28 42.64 -44.63 -32.74
CA ASN A 28 42.28 -43.73 -31.65
C ASN A 28 41.66 -42.44 -32.18
N LEU A 29 42.12 -41.92 -33.35
CA LEU A 29 41.54 -40.76 -34.03
C LEU A 29 40.12 -41.07 -34.59
N TYR A 30 39.93 -42.29 -35.08
CA TYR A 30 38.64 -42.76 -35.61
C TYR A 30 37.59 -42.92 -34.48
N TYR A 31 37.97 -43.53 -33.33
CA TYR A 31 37.09 -43.63 -32.17
C TYR A 31 36.84 -42.27 -31.51
N LYS A 32 37.80 -41.36 -31.46
CA LYS A 32 37.65 -39.99 -30.99
C LYS A 32 36.66 -39.18 -31.86
N LYS A 33 36.73 -39.33 -33.19
CA LYS A 33 35.77 -38.69 -34.13
C LYS A 33 34.36 -39.26 -34.01
N LYS A 34 34.22 -40.58 -33.82
CA LYS A 34 32.94 -41.23 -33.59
C LYS A 34 32.29 -40.80 -32.25
N ALA A 35 33.07 -40.72 -31.19
CA ALA A 35 32.59 -40.27 -29.89
C ALA A 35 32.05 -38.81 -29.95
N LEU A 36 32.77 -37.91 -30.62
CA LEU A 36 32.32 -36.52 -30.83
C LEU A 36 31.04 -36.46 -31.68
N LEU A 37 30.94 -37.28 -32.73
CA LEU A 37 29.77 -37.34 -33.58
C LEU A 37 28.52 -37.80 -32.81
N TYR A 38 28.63 -38.86 -32.00
CA TYR A 38 27.49 -39.39 -31.27
C TYR A 38 27.14 -38.55 -30.00
N CYS A 39 28.16 -38.07 -29.28
CA CYS A 39 27.92 -37.36 -28.02
C CYS A 39 27.59 -35.86 -28.16
N VAL A 40 28.05 -35.22 -29.26
CA VAL A 40 27.82 -33.78 -29.45
C VAL A 40 26.91 -33.50 -30.66
N ILE A 41 27.27 -34.00 -31.82
CA ILE A 41 26.55 -33.61 -33.04
C ILE A 41 25.15 -34.22 -33.09
N MET A 42 24.98 -35.49 -32.72
CA MET A 42 23.66 -36.15 -32.72
C MET A 42 22.64 -35.47 -31.81
N PRO A 43 22.91 -35.18 -30.52
CA PRO A 43 21.98 -34.47 -29.66
C PRO A 43 21.66 -33.06 -30.19
N VAL A 44 22.66 -32.33 -30.71
CA VAL A 44 22.43 -30.99 -31.27
C VAL A 44 21.55 -31.06 -32.52
N VAL A 45 21.72 -32.06 -33.40
CA VAL A 45 20.88 -32.25 -34.59
C VAL A 45 19.43 -32.61 -34.19
N ILE A 46 19.26 -33.49 -33.18
CA ILE A 46 17.91 -33.84 -32.68
C ILE A 46 17.25 -32.62 -32.07
N PHE A 47 17.97 -31.83 -31.29
CA PHE A 47 17.43 -30.59 -30.70
C PHE A 47 17.14 -29.54 -31.78
N ALA A 48 17.98 -29.41 -32.78
CA ALA A 48 17.74 -28.50 -33.89
C ALA A 48 16.49 -28.92 -34.69
N PHE A 49 16.34 -30.22 -34.96
CA PHE A 49 15.14 -30.76 -35.62
C PHE A 49 13.87 -30.47 -34.77
N TYR A 50 13.93 -30.71 -33.46
CA TYR A 50 12.82 -30.36 -32.56
C TYR A 50 12.48 -28.87 -32.63
N MET A 51 13.48 -27.99 -32.53
CA MET A 51 13.26 -26.53 -32.55
C MET A 51 12.75 -26.00 -33.91
N LEU A 52 13.13 -26.62 -35.03
CA LEU A 52 12.75 -26.16 -36.34
C LEU A 52 11.39 -26.70 -36.80
N VAL A 53 11.03 -27.94 -36.43
CA VAL A 53 9.87 -28.66 -36.94
C VAL A 53 8.74 -28.78 -35.90
N ILE A 54 9.05 -29.09 -34.67
CA ILE A 54 8.07 -29.44 -33.63
C ILE A 54 7.69 -28.24 -32.75
N ALA A 55 8.66 -27.42 -32.37
CA ALA A 55 8.43 -26.30 -31.45
C ALA A 55 7.50 -25.25 -32.10
N PRO A 56 6.32 -24.98 -31.47
CA PRO A 56 5.35 -24.06 -32.03
C PRO A 56 5.83 -22.60 -31.93
N ASP A 57 5.45 -21.81 -32.89
CA ASP A 57 5.65 -20.38 -32.88
C ASP A 57 4.81 -19.74 -31.75
N ARG A 58 5.40 -18.77 -31.06
CA ARG A 58 4.72 -17.99 -30.02
C ARG A 58 4.72 -16.52 -30.40
N TRP A 59 3.53 -15.97 -30.37
CA TRP A 59 3.25 -14.57 -30.63
C TRP A 59 3.23 -13.84 -29.30
N VAL A 60 3.84 -12.67 -29.24
CA VAL A 60 3.91 -11.86 -28.00
C VAL A 60 3.20 -10.55 -28.26
N ALA A 61 2.15 -10.28 -27.47
CA ALA A 61 1.46 -9.01 -27.44
C ALA A 61 1.91 -8.24 -26.19
N GLU A 62 2.37 -7.01 -26.37
CA GLU A 62 2.90 -6.18 -25.28
C GLU A 62 2.03 -4.95 -25.09
N SER A 63 1.73 -4.62 -23.85
CA SER A 63 1.12 -3.36 -23.44
C SER A 63 1.95 -2.71 -22.36
N LYS A 64 1.92 -1.37 -22.31
CA LYS A 64 2.60 -0.57 -21.29
C LYS A 64 1.58 0.26 -20.54
N VAL A 65 1.59 0.13 -19.24
CA VAL A 65 0.62 0.79 -18.36
C VAL A 65 1.32 1.49 -17.20
N VAL A 66 0.67 2.52 -16.68
CA VAL A 66 1.07 3.20 -15.45
C VAL A 66 -0.16 3.45 -14.61
N VAL A 67 -0.04 3.32 -13.29
CA VAL A 67 -1.11 3.70 -12.37
C VAL A 67 -1.02 5.20 -12.14
N LYS A 68 -2.09 5.92 -12.44
CA LYS A 68 -2.18 7.36 -12.26
C LYS A 68 -3.30 7.69 -11.25
N ASN A 69 -2.98 8.47 -10.24
CA ASN A 69 -3.98 9.06 -9.37
C ASN A 69 -4.58 10.26 -10.09
N ILE A 70 -5.88 10.23 -10.38
CA ILE A 70 -6.61 11.37 -10.94
C ILE A 70 -6.93 12.32 -9.80
N SER A 71 -5.94 13.03 -9.29
CA SER A 71 -6.19 14.20 -8.45
C SER A 71 -6.48 15.38 -9.37
N SER A 72 -7.76 15.62 -9.68
CA SER A 72 -8.21 16.83 -10.35
C SER A 72 -8.11 18.00 -9.37
N GLY A 73 -6.95 18.59 -9.24
CA GLY A 73 -6.71 19.77 -8.42
C GLY A 73 -5.60 20.58 -9.02
N LYS A 74 -5.96 21.64 -9.74
CA LYS A 74 -5.17 22.87 -9.83
C LYS A 74 -5.10 23.41 -8.40
N GLY A 75 -4.09 23.05 -7.66
CA GLY A 75 -3.90 23.52 -6.30
C GLY A 75 -2.49 23.14 -5.88
N GLU A 76 -1.60 24.12 -6.00
CA GLU A 76 -0.29 24.18 -5.35
C GLU A 76 0.53 22.89 -5.44
N ILE A 77 1.24 22.78 -6.56
CA ILE A 77 2.53 22.09 -6.56
C ILE A 77 3.36 22.91 -5.57
N SER A 78 3.20 22.64 -4.28
CA SER A 78 4.16 23.15 -3.31
C SER A 78 5.48 22.55 -3.72
N ALA A 79 6.44 23.41 -4.05
CA ALA A 79 7.82 23.05 -4.38
C ALA A 79 8.46 22.12 -3.32
N LEU A 80 7.85 22.04 -2.11
CA LEU A 80 8.19 21.09 -1.06
C LEU A 80 7.77 19.65 -1.37
N GLY A 81 6.69 19.39 -2.10
CA GLY A 81 6.24 18.04 -2.45
C GLY A 81 7.19 17.33 -3.42
N PHE A 82 7.97 18.09 -4.17
CA PHE A 82 9.00 17.55 -5.06
C PHE A 82 10.27 17.10 -4.31
N ILE A 83 10.51 17.66 -3.12
CA ILE A 83 11.68 17.36 -2.28
C ILE A 83 11.42 16.17 -1.36
N ILE A 84 10.16 15.93 -0.99
CA ILE A 84 9.76 14.80 -0.15
C ILE A 84 9.23 13.72 -1.08
N GLY A 85 10.04 12.76 -1.45
CA GLY A 85 9.77 11.61 -2.36
C GLY A 85 8.51 10.74 -2.09
N ASP A 86 7.49 11.30 -1.44
CA ASP A 86 6.30 10.60 -0.94
C ASP A 86 5.23 10.34 -2.02
N LEU A 87 5.23 11.11 -3.10
CA LEU A 87 4.31 10.88 -4.23
C LEU A 87 4.71 9.66 -5.09
N ASN A 88 6.01 9.32 -5.11
CA ASN A 88 6.50 8.16 -5.85
C ASN A 88 6.34 6.83 -5.10
N SER A 89 6.28 6.84 -3.77
CA SER A 89 6.18 5.61 -2.97
C SER A 89 4.81 4.95 -3.12
N LYS A 90 3.72 5.71 -2.99
CA LYS A 90 2.34 5.20 -3.11
C LYS A 90 2.01 4.67 -4.51
N THR A 91 2.48 5.35 -5.55
CA THR A 91 2.27 4.89 -6.93
C THR A 91 3.03 3.59 -7.21
N ARG A 92 4.21 3.40 -6.61
CA ARG A 92 4.96 2.15 -6.70
C ARG A 92 4.25 1.00 -6.00
N GLU A 93 3.73 1.21 -4.80
CA GLU A 93 2.96 0.19 -4.08
C GLU A 93 1.76 -0.30 -4.90
N ASP A 94 1.01 0.61 -5.51
CA ASP A 94 -0.14 0.27 -6.35
C ASP A 94 0.23 -0.61 -7.55
N ILE A 95 1.39 -0.34 -8.17
CA ILE A 95 1.90 -1.14 -9.29
C ILE A 95 2.36 -2.53 -8.81
N PHE A 96 2.97 -2.63 -7.63
CA PHE A 96 3.31 -3.92 -7.04
C PHE A 96 2.05 -4.75 -6.73
N PHE A 97 1.01 -4.15 -6.15
CA PHE A 97 -0.26 -4.84 -5.94
C PHE A 97 -0.89 -5.29 -7.26
N LEU A 98 -0.84 -4.45 -8.29
CA LEU A 98 -1.34 -4.82 -9.60
C LEU A 98 -0.56 -5.99 -10.21
N LYS A 99 0.77 -5.98 -10.10
CA LYS A 99 1.65 -7.06 -10.57
C LYS A 99 1.32 -8.39 -9.89
N GLU A 100 1.18 -8.36 -8.56
CA GLU A 100 0.79 -9.56 -7.79
C GLU A 100 -0.62 -10.03 -8.15
N TYR A 101 -1.57 -9.10 -8.34
CA TYR A 101 -2.92 -9.44 -8.76
C TYR A 101 -2.95 -10.09 -10.15
N ILE A 102 -2.20 -9.56 -11.13
CA ILE A 102 -2.12 -10.16 -12.47
C ILE A 102 -1.61 -11.61 -12.40
N HIS A 103 -0.71 -11.94 -11.49
CA HIS A 103 -0.20 -13.29 -11.27
C HIS A 103 -0.99 -14.11 -10.23
N SER A 104 -2.15 -13.61 -9.78
CA SER A 104 -2.99 -14.28 -8.79
C SER A 104 -3.89 -15.36 -9.42
N TYR A 105 -4.45 -16.17 -8.54
CA TYR A 105 -5.48 -17.15 -8.91
C TYR A 105 -6.78 -16.49 -9.36
N ASP A 106 -7.14 -15.35 -8.76
CA ASP A 106 -8.36 -14.60 -9.11
C ASP A 106 -8.33 -14.08 -10.55
N MET A 107 -7.17 -13.59 -11.00
CA MET A 107 -6.96 -13.20 -12.40
C MET A 107 -7.09 -14.42 -13.32
N LEU A 108 -6.48 -15.55 -12.95
CA LEU A 108 -6.57 -16.78 -13.74
C LEU A 108 -8.02 -17.26 -13.87
N GLU A 109 -8.77 -17.23 -12.79
CA GLU A 109 -10.18 -17.63 -12.77
C GLU A 109 -11.04 -16.71 -13.66
N TYR A 110 -10.82 -15.38 -13.55
CA TYR A 110 -11.46 -14.42 -14.46
C TYR A 110 -11.14 -14.72 -15.92
N LEU A 111 -9.86 -14.92 -16.28
CA LEU A 111 -9.46 -15.23 -17.65
C LEU A 111 -10.03 -16.56 -18.14
N ASN A 112 -10.21 -17.52 -17.25
CA ASN A 112 -10.86 -18.78 -17.59
C ASN A 112 -12.33 -18.58 -17.96
N HIS A 113 -13.07 -17.78 -17.18
CA HIS A 113 -14.47 -17.47 -17.46
C HIS A 113 -14.65 -16.55 -18.67
N ALA A 114 -13.81 -15.52 -18.83
CA ALA A 114 -13.97 -14.51 -19.87
C ALA A 114 -13.53 -15.00 -21.25
N ILE A 115 -12.44 -15.75 -21.33
CA ILE A 115 -11.81 -16.11 -22.62
C ILE A 115 -11.52 -17.62 -22.78
N ASP A 116 -11.85 -18.46 -21.79
CA ASP A 116 -11.52 -19.90 -21.77
C ASP A 116 -10.01 -20.13 -22.00
N LEU A 117 -9.19 -19.48 -21.13
CA LEU A 117 -7.74 -19.46 -21.26
C LEU A 117 -7.11 -20.85 -21.46
N PRO A 118 -7.50 -21.91 -20.71
CA PRO A 118 -6.96 -23.24 -20.89
C PRO A 118 -7.18 -23.79 -22.32
N LYS A 119 -8.31 -23.46 -22.93
CA LYS A 119 -8.64 -23.92 -24.29
C LYS A 119 -7.74 -23.24 -25.33
N LEU A 120 -7.39 -21.96 -25.15
CA LEU A 120 -6.45 -21.26 -26.03
C LEU A 120 -5.07 -21.91 -26.01
N TYR A 121 -4.63 -22.42 -24.85
CA TYR A 121 -3.34 -23.07 -24.69
C TYR A 121 -3.33 -24.58 -24.97
N ARG A 122 -4.50 -25.21 -25.13
CA ARG A 122 -4.63 -26.63 -25.46
C ARG A 122 -4.81 -26.89 -26.96
N LYS A 123 -5.44 -25.94 -27.70
CA LYS A 123 -5.93 -26.15 -29.04
C LYS A 123 -4.82 -26.08 -30.10
N GLY A 124 -4.65 -27.15 -30.89
CA GLY A 124 -3.85 -27.12 -32.10
C GLY A 124 -2.34 -27.18 -31.90
N ILE A 125 -1.83 -27.67 -30.77
CA ILE A 125 -0.40 -27.74 -30.49
C ILE A 125 0.04 -29.19 -30.41
N TRP A 126 0.98 -29.55 -31.28
CA TRP A 126 1.58 -30.90 -31.35
C TRP A 126 2.72 -31.09 -30.34
N ASP A 127 3.26 -30.00 -29.77
CA ASP A 127 4.39 -30.04 -28.87
C ASP A 127 3.95 -30.42 -27.44
N PRO A 128 4.37 -31.59 -26.91
CA PRO A 128 4.03 -32.04 -25.55
C PRO A 128 4.66 -31.16 -24.45
N PHE A 129 5.75 -30.45 -24.71
CA PHE A 129 6.44 -29.60 -23.73
C PHE A 129 5.82 -28.21 -23.61
N SER A 130 5.17 -27.71 -24.65
CA SER A 130 4.57 -26.37 -24.67
C SER A 130 3.06 -26.39 -24.45
N ARG A 131 2.41 -27.55 -24.52
CA ARG A 131 0.95 -27.73 -24.41
C ARG A 131 0.51 -27.86 -22.96
N LEU A 132 -0.61 -27.22 -22.62
CA LEU A 132 -1.32 -27.48 -21.38
C LEU A 132 -2.19 -28.74 -21.52
N PHE A 133 -1.94 -29.76 -20.66
CA PHE A 133 -2.70 -31.01 -20.71
C PHE A 133 -4.10 -30.87 -20.10
N SER A 134 -5.00 -31.75 -20.51
CA SER A 134 -6.35 -31.86 -19.91
C SER A 134 -6.23 -32.55 -18.55
N GLY A 135 -6.93 -32.05 -17.53
CA GLY A 135 -6.86 -32.60 -16.18
C GLY A 135 -5.68 -32.12 -15.32
N THR A 136 -4.94 -31.10 -15.78
CA THR A 136 -3.87 -30.46 -15.03
C THR A 136 -4.44 -29.80 -13.75
N ALA A 137 -3.75 -29.96 -12.61
CA ALA A 137 -4.12 -29.31 -11.36
C ALA A 137 -4.15 -27.77 -11.49
N LYS A 138 -4.95 -27.11 -10.66
CA LYS A 138 -5.14 -25.65 -10.76
C LYS A 138 -3.84 -24.88 -10.53
N GLU A 139 -2.98 -25.38 -9.64
CA GLU A 139 -1.67 -24.84 -9.32
C GLU A 139 -0.72 -24.88 -10.53
N ASP A 140 -0.75 -25.98 -11.27
CA ASP A 140 0.07 -26.13 -12.48
C ASP A 140 -0.43 -25.24 -13.61
N ILE A 141 -1.76 -25.03 -13.71
CA ILE A 141 -2.33 -24.06 -14.65
C ILE A 141 -1.86 -22.64 -14.31
N LEU A 142 -1.82 -22.28 -13.02
CA LEU A 142 -1.33 -20.99 -12.56
C LEU A 142 0.17 -20.80 -12.88
N ASN A 143 0.98 -21.82 -12.63
CA ASN A 143 2.41 -21.78 -12.94
C ASN A 143 2.65 -21.66 -14.46
N TYR A 144 1.86 -22.38 -15.25
CA TYR A 144 1.90 -22.27 -16.70
C TYR A 144 1.51 -20.86 -17.15
N TYR A 145 0.40 -20.30 -16.62
CA TYR A 145 -0.03 -18.92 -16.90
C TYR A 145 1.07 -17.90 -16.57
N LYS A 146 1.68 -17.98 -15.39
CA LYS A 146 2.79 -17.11 -14.99
C LYS A 146 3.97 -17.20 -15.95
N SER A 147 4.24 -18.37 -16.52
CA SER A 147 5.31 -18.56 -17.51
C SER A 147 4.99 -17.95 -18.88
N LYS A 148 3.70 -17.71 -19.17
CA LYS A 148 3.24 -17.14 -20.44
C LYS A 148 2.93 -15.65 -20.38
N VAL A 149 2.76 -15.10 -19.17
CA VAL A 149 2.53 -13.68 -18.94
C VAL A 149 3.75 -13.12 -18.20
N LEU A 150 4.57 -12.38 -18.91
CA LEU A 150 5.76 -11.74 -18.34
C LEU A 150 5.43 -10.31 -17.93
N LEU A 151 5.73 -9.97 -16.69
CA LEU A 151 5.53 -8.64 -16.12
C LEU A 151 6.88 -8.01 -15.81
N VAL A 152 7.20 -6.92 -16.50
CA VAL A 152 8.45 -6.17 -16.32
C VAL A 152 8.10 -4.79 -15.80
N LEU A 153 8.49 -4.50 -14.55
CA LEU A 153 8.37 -3.18 -13.96
C LEU A 153 9.66 -2.40 -14.18
N GLU A 154 9.56 -1.26 -14.82
CA GLU A 154 10.66 -0.31 -14.94
C GLU A 154 10.67 0.60 -13.70
N GLU A 155 11.62 0.35 -12.80
CA GLU A 155 11.64 0.97 -11.47
C GLU A 155 11.75 2.50 -11.51
N ASN A 156 12.40 3.07 -12.52
CA ASN A 156 12.62 4.52 -12.62
C ASN A 156 11.37 5.27 -13.11
N SER A 157 10.65 4.68 -14.06
CA SER A 157 9.48 5.32 -14.69
C SER A 157 8.14 4.89 -14.07
N GLY A 158 8.13 3.78 -13.28
CA GLY A 158 6.91 3.19 -12.77
C GLY A 158 6.02 2.59 -13.87
N VAL A 159 6.57 2.31 -15.05
CA VAL A 159 5.85 1.69 -16.16
C VAL A 159 5.87 0.18 -16.00
N LEU A 160 4.69 -0.44 -15.99
CA LEU A 160 4.53 -1.88 -16.02
C LEU A 160 4.31 -2.32 -17.47
N THR A 161 5.24 -3.12 -17.99
CA THR A 161 5.10 -3.80 -19.29
C THR A 161 4.49 -5.17 -19.06
N ILE A 162 3.38 -5.44 -19.73
CA ILE A 162 2.65 -6.71 -19.68
C ILE A 162 2.84 -7.39 -21.05
N ALA A 163 3.64 -8.44 -21.08
CA ALA A 163 3.91 -9.22 -22.29
C ALA A 163 3.21 -10.58 -22.21
N THR A 164 2.24 -10.80 -23.06
CA THR A 164 1.42 -12.02 -23.10
C THR A 164 1.79 -12.88 -24.30
N GLN A 165 2.07 -14.15 -24.06
CA GLN A 165 2.40 -15.12 -25.11
C GLN A 165 1.14 -15.89 -25.51
N GLY A 166 0.94 -16.06 -26.82
CA GLY A 166 -0.11 -16.89 -27.41
C GLY A 166 0.41 -17.71 -28.56
N PHE A 167 -0.26 -18.80 -28.91
CA PHE A 167 0.08 -19.62 -30.08
C PHE A 167 -0.48 -19.04 -31.39
N LYS A 168 -1.38 -18.08 -31.30
CA LYS A 168 -1.86 -17.27 -32.41
C LYS A 168 -1.74 -15.80 -32.03
N SER A 169 -1.51 -14.96 -33.04
CA SER A 169 -1.43 -13.50 -32.84
C SER A 169 -2.69 -12.92 -32.17
N LYS A 170 -3.87 -13.36 -32.59
CA LYS A 170 -5.16 -12.95 -32.02
C LYS A 170 -5.33 -13.40 -30.57
N ASP A 171 -4.82 -14.59 -30.22
CA ASP A 171 -4.94 -15.13 -28.84
C ASP A 171 -4.05 -14.34 -27.87
N ALA A 172 -2.81 -14.02 -28.28
CA ALA A 172 -1.90 -13.20 -27.49
C ALA A 172 -2.52 -11.83 -27.16
N LYS A 173 -3.09 -11.15 -28.19
CA LYS A 173 -3.76 -9.87 -28.00
C LYS A 173 -5.00 -10.00 -27.10
N LYS A 174 -5.85 -11.01 -27.32
CA LYS A 174 -7.07 -11.25 -26.54
C LYS A 174 -6.76 -11.45 -25.06
N ILE A 175 -5.69 -12.19 -24.73
CA ILE A 175 -5.24 -12.39 -23.36
C ILE A 175 -4.78 -11.07 -22.75
N ASN A 176 -4.01 -10.28 -23.48
CA ASN A 176 -3.51 -8.99 -23.01
C ASN A 176 -4.66 -8.00 -22.74
N ASP A 177 -5.59 -7.87 -23.67
CA ASP A 177 -6.75 -6.98 -23.54
C ASP A 177 -7.60 -7.37 -22.31
N ALA A 178 -7.86 -8.67 -22.09
CA ALA A 178 -8.62 -9.15 -20.94
C ALA A 178 -7.87 -8.90 -19.59
N ILE A 179 -6.54 -9.02 -19.58
CA ILE A 179 -5.73 -8.66 -18.40
C ILE A 179 -5.84 -7.17 -18.12
N LEU A 180 -5.77 -6.31 -19.13
CA LEU A 180 -5.89 -4.87 -18.97
C LEU A 180 -7.25 -4.47 -18.40
N GLU A 181 -8.33 -4.99 -18.98
CA GLU A 181 -9.70 -4.75 -18.52
C GLU A 181 -9.90 -5.15 -17.05
N ARG A 182 -9.44 -6.34 -16.69
CA ARG A 182 -9.55 -6.83 -15.30
C ARG A 182 -8.65 -6.06 -14.35
N SER A 183 -7.49 -5.61 -14.79
CA SER A 183 -6.56 -4.78 -14.03
C SER A 183 -7.15 -3.42 -13.70
N GLU A 184 -7.82 -2.79 -14.65
CA GLU A 184 -8.53 -1.53 -14.44
C GLU A 184 -9.68 -1.70 -13.43
N TRP A 185 -10.49 -2.75 -13.60
CA TRP A 185 -11.54 -3.09 -12.65
C TRP A 185 -10.99 -3.29 -11.23
N PHE A 186 -9.89 -4.03 -11.08
CA PHE A 186 -9.27 -4.31 -9.79
C PHE A 186 -8.80 -3.04 -9.06
N LEU A 187 -8.14 -2.12 -9.78
CA LEU A 187 -7.69 -0.84 -9.21
C LEU A 187 -8.87 0.03 -8.76
N ASN A 188 -9.94 0.04 -9.54
CA ASN A 188 -11.16 0.76 -9.18
C ASN A 188 -11.83 0.14 -7.96
N GLU A 189 -11.98 -1.18 -7.91
CA GLU A 189 -12.61 -1.90 -6.80
C GLU A 189 -11.86 -1.71 -5.48
N ILE A 190 -10.52 -1.84 -5.49
CA ILE A 190 -9.70 -1.55 -4.32
C ILE A 190 -9.88 -0.11 -3.86
N SER A 191 -9.88 0.85 -4.78
CA SER A 191 -10.06 2.27 -4.45
C SER A 191 -11.40 2.53 -3.80
N HIS A 192 -12.46 1.95 -4.33
CA HIS A 192 -13.80 2.04 -3.74
C HIS A 192 -13.89 1.40 -2.35
N LYS A 193 -13.27 0.23 -2.19
CA LYS A 193 -13.25 -0.47 -0.90
C LYS A 193 -12.52 0.35 0.17
N ILE A 194 -11.33 0.86 -0.16
CA ILE A 194 -10.56 1.71 0.77
C ILE A 194 -11.37 2.95 1.16
N ALA A 195 -11.97 3.65 0.19
CA ALA A 195 -12.79 4.84 0.44
C ALA A 195 -13.98 4.53 1.35
N LYS A 196 -14.64 3.39 1.15
CA LYS A 196 -15.75 2.94 1.99
C LYS A 196 -15.31 2.61 3.42
N ASP A 197 -14.20 1.89 3.56
CA ASP A 197 -13.67 1.51 4.87
C ASP A 197 -13.21 2.74 5.66
N GLU A 198 -12.56 3.70 5.02
CA GLU A 198 -12.20 4.99 5.61
C GLU A 198 -13.44 5.78 6.05
N ALA A 199 -14.49 5.85 5.22
CA ALA A 199 -15.74 6.54 5.58
C ALA A 199 -16.41 5.89 6.81
N LEU A 200 -16.50 4.56 6.85
CA LEU A 200 -17.04 3.81 7.99
C LEU A 200 -16.24 4.05 9.27
N PHE A 201 -14.91 4.13 9.16
CA PHE A 201 -14.05 4.46 10.29
C PHE A 201 -14.40 5.84 10.87
N PHE A 202 -14.47 6.88 10.04
CA PHE A 202 -14.80 8.23 10.49
C PHE A 202 -16.24 8.33 11.04
N GLU A 203 -17.20 7.66 10.43
CA GLU A 203 -18.58 7.60 10.95
C GLU A 203 -18.63 7.00 12.37
N ASN A 204 -17.86 5.96 12.64
CA ASN A 204 -17.74 5.39 13.97
C ASN A 204 -17.05 6.34 14.96
N GLN A 205 -16.01 7.06 14.52
CA GLN A 205 -15.35 8.08 15.34
C GLN A 205 -16.31 9.23 15.69
N ILE A 206 -17.11 9.68 14.75
CA ILE A 206 -18.15 10.72 14.99
C ILE A 206 -19.15 10.26 16.05
N LYS A 207 -19.64 9.01 15.97
CA LYS A 207 -20.56 8.46 16.98
C LYS A 207 -19.93 8.44 18.37
N GLN A 208 -18.66 8.07 18.47
CA GLN A 208 -17.93 8.07 19.75
C GLN A 208 -17.71 9.49 20.27
N ALA A 209 -17.31 10.42 19.40
CA ALA A 209 -17.13 11.83 19.79
C ALA A 209 -18.44 12.47 20.23
N ALA A 210 -19.54 12.22 19.51
CA ALA A 210 -20.88 12.70 19.87
C ALA A 210 -21.32 12.15 21.24
N LYS A 211 -21.01 10.88 21.53
CA LYS A 211 -21.29 10.28 22.85
C LYS A 211 -20.53 11.00 23.95
N ARG A 212 -19.23 11.30 23.75
CA ARG A 212 -18.41 12.06 24.73
C ARG A 212 -18.95 13.46 24.96
N VAL A 213 -19.37 14.17 23.91
CA VAL A 213 -20.04 15.49 24.05
C VAL A 213 -21.29 15.39 24.91
N ASN A 214 -22.13 14.39 24.65
CA ASN A 214 -23.36 14.18 25.43
C ASN A 214 -23.06 13.82 26.90
N GLU A 215 -22.06 13.00 27.16
CA GLU A 215 -21.64 12.64 28.53
C GLU A 215 -21.10 13.84 29.27
N ALA A 216 -20.24 14.65 28.66
CA ALA A 216 -19.71 15.86 29.26
C ALA A 216 -20.82 16.91 29.55
N LYS A 217 -21.77 17.11 28.61
CA LYS A 217 -22.91 17.98 28.83
C LYS A 217 -23.83 17.49 29.95
N LYS A 218 -24.06 16.18 30.04
CA LYS A 218 -24.79 15.58 31.17
C LYS A 218 -24.07 15.78 32.51
N ALA A 219 -22.74 15.63 32.53
CA ALA A 219 -21.95 15.87 33.74
C ALA A 219 -22.11 17.31 34.25
N ILE A 220 -22.09 18.30 33.35
CA ILE A 220 -22.37 19.71 33.70
C ILE A 220 -23.75 19.86 34.30
N ILE A 221 -24.78 19.29 33.63
CA ILE A 221 -26.19 19.43 34.11
C ILE A 221 -26.34 18.74 35.48
N SER A 222 -25.80 17.54 35.65
CA SER A 222 -25.86 16.83 36.94
C SER A 222 -25.17 17.65 38.03
N PHE A 223 -23.99 18.22 37.76
CA PHE A 223 -23.30 19.09 38.68
C PHE A 223 -24.06 20.35 39.06
N GLN A 224 -24.73 20.98 38.11
CA GLN A 224 -25.59 22.15 38.33
C GLN A 224 -26.78 21.80 39.24
N VAL A 225 -27.43 20.65 39.00
CA VAL A 225 -28.56 20.18 39.80
C VAL A 225 -28.13 19.84 41.23
N GLU A 226 -27.02 19.09 41.39
CA GLU A 226 -26.53 18.69 42.73
C GLU A 226 -26.15 19.88 43.60
N ASN A 227 -25.59 20.93 43.01
CA ASN A 227 -25.15 22.13 43.75
C ASN A 227 -26.20 23.26 43.72
N ASN A 228 -27.38 23.09 43.12
CA ASN A 228 -28.42 24.11 42.94
C ASN A 228 -27.89 25.43 42.35
N ILE A 229 -26.97 25.34 41.39
CA ILE A 229 -26.27 26.48 40.82
C ILE A 229 -26.29 26.37 39.29
N ILE A 230 -26.74 27.45 38.66
CA ILE A 230 -26.80 27.53 37.17
C ILE A 230 -25.42 27.88 36.60
N ASN A 231 -24.74 28.89 37.18
CA ASN A 231 -23.42 29.34 36.73
C ASN A 231 -22.61 29.88 37.94
N PRO A 232 -21.71 29.04 38.50
CA PRO A 232 -20.89 29.42 39.66
C PRO A 232 -20.02 30.65 39.39
N SER A 233 -19.43 30.77 38.22
CA SER A 233 -18.56 31.89 37.87
C SER A 233 -19.30 33.22 37.84
N THR A 234 -20.55 33.24 37.40
CA THR A 234 -21.41 34.43 37.41
C THR A 234 -21.79 34.80 38.84
N GLN A 235 -22.13 33.81 39.66
CA GLN A 235 -22.50 34.01 41.06
C GLN A 235 -21.30 34.53 41.87
N LEU A 236 -20.10 34.05 41.65
CA LEU A 236 -18.87 34.59 42.23
C LEU A 236 -18.67 36.08 41.88
N LYS A 237 -18.80 36.43 40.60
CA LYS A 237 -18.70 37.85 40.15
C LYS A 237 -19.70 38.76 40.85
N PHE A 238 -20.94 38.31 40.99
CA PHE A 238 -21.96 39.08 41.68
C PHE A 238 -21.67 39.19 43.19
N GLY A 239 -21.27 38.10 43.83
CA GLY A 239 -20.94 38.11 45.25
C GLY A 239 -19.71 38.98 45.54
N THR A 240 -18.67 38.92 44.73
CA THR A 240 -17.47 39.77 44.87
C THR A 240 -17.85 41.27 44.68
N LYS A 241 -18.71 41.57 43.73
CA LYS A 241 -19.19 42.96 43.51
C LYS A 241 -20.05 43.45 44.69
N LEU A 242 -20.89 42.57 45.25
CA LEU A 242 -21.66 42.88 46.44
C LEU A 242 -20.77 43.22 47.61
N ILE A 243 -19.75 42.37 47.91
CA ILE A 243 -18.77 42.62 48.98
C ILE A 243 -18.05 43.95 48.73
N ALA A 244 -17.59 44.22 47.50
CA ALA A 244 -16.93 45.50 47.17
C ALA A 244 -17.81 46.71 47.48
N ASN A 245 -19.12 46.63 47.16
CA ASN A 245 -20.07 47.68 47.45
C ASN A 245 -20.26 47.87 48.97
N LEU A 246 -20.43 46.75 49.72
CA LEU A 246 -20.58 46.79 51.20
C LEU A 246 -19.32 47.34 51.88
N ILE A 247 -18.10 47.05 51.37
CA ILE A 247 -16.85 47.63 51.85
C ILE A 247 -16.85 49.15 51.57
N GLY A 248 -17.33 49.59 50.43
CA GLY A 248 -17.46 51.02 50.12
C GLY A 248 -18.41 51.74 51.06
N GLU A 249 -19.59 51.13 51.37
CA GLU A 249 -20.54 51.68 52.37
C GLU A 249 -19.94 51.69 53.79
N LEU A 250 -19.26 50.62 54.18
CA LEU A 250 -18.56 50.53 55.45
C LEU A 250 -17.51 51.66 55.59
N ALA A 251 -16.68 51.89 54.57
CA ALA A 251 -15.68 52.97 54.59
C ALA A 251 -16.33 54.35 54.70
N SER A 252 -17.49 54.54 54.05
CA SER A 252 -18.28 55.77 54.13
C SER A 252 -18.78 56.01 55.60
N HIS A 253 -19.40 54.98 56.20
CA HIS A 253 -19.89 55.07 57.56
C HIS A 253 -18.77 55.15 58.62
N GLU A 254 -17.63 54.52 58.38
CA GLU A 254 -16.44 54.68 59.25
C GLU A 254 -15.89 56.11 59.19
N THR A 255 -15.91 56.73 58.01
CA THR A 255 -15.53 58.12 57.79
C THR A 255 -16.54 59.08 58.49
N GLU A 256 -17.84 58.82 58.33
CA GLU A 256 -18.94 59.54 59.01
C GLU A 256 -18.78 59.46 60.50
N LEU A 257 -18.56 58.27 61.04
CA LEU A 257 -18.32 58.05 62.47
C LEU A 257 -17.12 58.89 63.01
N ARG A 258 -15.99 58.89 62.24
CA ARG A 258 -14.82 59.67 62.58
C ARG A 258 -15.09 61.16 62.63
N THR A 259 -15.88 61.63 61.64
CA THR A 259 -16.30 63.04 61.59
C THR A 259 -17.22 63.42 62.77
N LEU A 260 -18.25 62.58 63.05
CA LEU A 260 -19.16 62.79 64.17
C LEU A 260 -18.45 62.75 65.51
N SER A 261 -17.48 61.86 65.69
CA SER A 261 -16.68 61.74 66.96
C SER A 261 -15.76 62.94 67.23
N SER A 262 -15.50 63.79 66.21
CA SER A 262 -14.68 64.98 66.38
C SER A 262 -15.41 66.13 67.09
N TYR A 263 -16.74 66.16 67.12
CA TYR A 263 -17.54 67.24 67.71
C TYR A 263 -18.71 66.76 68.55
N LEU A 264 -19.07 65.44 68.56
CA LEU A 264 -20.15 64.88 69.39
C LEU A 264 -19.57 63.96 70.49
N SER A 265 -20.33 63.83 71.58
CA SER A 265 -20.00 62.85 72.61
C SER A 265 -20.29 61.43 72.17
N ASN A 266 -19.49 60.45 72.65
CA ASN A 266 -19.62 59.03 72.31
C ASN A 266 -21.00 58.44 72.62
N ASN A 267 -21.77 59.06 73.53
CA ASN A 267 -23.11 58.62 73.88
C ASN A 267 -24.23 59.30 73.07
N SER A 268 -23.91 60.07 72.05
CA SER A 268 -24.92 60.70 71.21
C SER A 268 -25.68 59.66 70.35
N PRO A 269 -26.98 59.80 70.17
CA PRO A 269 -27.82 58.87 69.38
C PRO A 269 -27.28 58.63 67.94
N GLN A 270 -26.66 59.65 67.34
CA GLN A 270 -26.07 59.63 65.99
C GLN A 270 -24.85 58.70 65.92
N ILE A 271 -23.94 58.82 66.94
CA ILE A 271 -22.76 57.97 67.00
C ILE A 271 -23.16 56.49 67.23
N ILE A 272 -24.09 56.23 68.17
CA ILE A 272 -24.61 54.87 68.42
C ILE A 272 -25.28 54.27 67.16
N SER A 273 -26.08 55.06 66.45
CA SER A 273 -26.72 54.61 65.23
C SER A 273 -25.68 54.26 64.15
N THR A 274 -24.70 55.14 63.91
CA THR A 274 -23.62 54.89 62.91
C THR A 274 -22.76 53.69 63.28
N GLN A 275 -22.41 53.53 64.58
CA GLN A 275 -21.69 52.37 65.10
C GLN A 275 -22.49 51.07 64.88
N SER A 276 -23.81 51.08 65.10
CA SER A 276 -24.66 49.92 64.84
C SER A 276 -24.69 49.53 63.35
N LYS A 277 -24.76 50.54 62.44
CA LYS A 277 -24.66 50.28 61.01
C LYS A 277 -23.34 49.67 60.62
N ILE A 278 -22.20 50.18 61.14
CA ILE A 278 -20.88 49.62 60.90
C ILE A 278 -20.78 48.15 61.34
N THR A 279 -21.33 47.86 62.54
CA THR A 279 -21.36 46.49 63.06
C THR A 279 -22.20 45.56 62.19
N ALA A 280 -23.38 46.04 61.72
CA ALA A 280 -24.23 45.29 60.82
C ALA A 280 -23.56 45.01 59.46
N LEU A 281 -22.92 46.05 58.88
CA LEU A 281 -22.18 45.90 57.61
C LEU A 281 -20.99 44.95 57.75
N LYS A 282 -20.21 45.01 58.83
CA LYS A 282 -19.13 44.06 59.08
C LYS A 282 -19.65 42.64 59.21
N GLY A 283 -20.77 42.43 59.89
CA GLY A 283 -21.39 41.11 59.96
C GLY A 283 -21.90 40.60 58.59
N GLN A 284 -22.41 41.49 57.77
CA GLN A 284 -22.86 41.13 56.44
C GLN A 284 -21.69 40.79 55.49
N ILE A 285 -20.61 41.60 55.53
CA ILE A 285 -19.39 41.35 54.75
C ILE A 285 -18.78 39.99 55.16
N ASP A 286 -18.71 39.70 56.45
CA ASP A 286 -18.19 38.41 56.94
C ASP A 286 -19.07 37.25 56.49
N LYS A 287 -20.39 37.38 56.53
CA LYS A 287 -21.32 36.36 56.04
C LYS A 287 -21.12 36.09 54.55
N GLU A 288 -21.11 37.14 53.72
CA GLU A 288 -20.95 37.01 52.25
C GLU A 288 -19.56 36.52 51.89
N SER A 289 -18.52 36.95 52.64
CA SER A 289 -17.16 36.50 52.41
C SER A 289 -16.99 35.00 52.72
N ARG A 290 -17.68 34.48 53.75
CA ARG A 290 -17.66 33.03 54.07
C ARG A 290 -18.31 32.22 52.94
N VAL A 291 -19.41 32.73 52.36
CA VAL A 291 -20.09 32.09 51.22
C VAL A 291 -19.13 31.97 49.99
N ILE A 292 -18.32 33.01 49.76
CA ILE A 292 -17.40 33.05 48.62
C ILE A 292 -16.10 32.29 48.90
N ALA A 293 -15.45 32.59 50.04
CA ALA A 293 -14.10 32.06 50.37
C ALA A 293 -14.15 30.66 50.97
N GLY A 294 -15.32 30.22 51.49
CA GLY A 294 -15.61 28.89 51.99
C GLY A 294 -14.77 28.44 53.17
N GLY A 295 -15.38 28.46 54.33
CA GLY A 295 -14.91 27.72 55.49
C GLY A 295 -15.33 26.25 55.50
N ASP A 296 -16.25 25.84 54.60
CA ASP A 296 -16.80 24.49 54.49
C ASP A 296 -16.45 23.85 53.11
N GLU A 297 -16.51 22.51 53.03
CA GLU A 297 -16.24 21.70 51.82
C GLU A 297 -17.03 22.09 50.55
N GLN A 298 -18.02 22.97 50.70
CA GLN A 298 -18.87 23.51 49.62
C GLN A 298 -18.61 24.99 49.28
N ALA A 299 -17.38 25.44 49.41
CA ALA A 299 -17.02 26.80 49.04
C ALA A 299 -17.35 27.09 47.56
N LEU A 300 -18.02 28.21 47.31
CA LEU A 300 -18.42 28.65 45.96
C LEU A 300 -17.22 28.69 45.01
N ASN A 301 -16.01 28.93 45.52
CA ASN A 301 -14.77 28.93 44.77
C ASN A 301 -14.39 27.50 44.31
N SER A 302 -14.50 26.46 45.16
CA SER A 302 -14.21 25.07 44.81
C SER A 302 -15.25 24.52 43.79
N ILE A 303 -16.50 24.89 43.98
CA ILE A 303 -17.60 24.60 43.06
C ILE A 303 -17.34 25.23 41.68
N SER A 304 -16.87 26.49 41.66
CA SER A 304 -16.54 27.20 40.42
C SER A 304 -15.37 26.55 39.65
N LEU A 305 -14.33 26.09 40.36
CA LEU A 305 -13.22 25.39 39.74
C LEU A 305 -13.66 24.06 39.12
N LYS A 306 -14.42 23.24 39.85
CA LYS A 306 -14.97 21.98 39.31
C LYS A 306 -15.89 22.22 38.12
N PHE A 307 -16.70 23.25 38.15
CA PHE A 307 -17.55 23.61 37.02
C PHE A 307 -16.72 24.02 35.81
N GLN A 308 -15.66 24.79 35.99
CA GLN A 308 -14.76 25.21 34.93
C GLN A 308 -14.02 24.02 34.30
N ASP A 309 -13.65 23.02 35.11
CA ASP A 309 -13.04 21.78 34.59
C ASP A 309 -14.03 21.01 33.70
N LEU A 310 -15.29 20.86 34.14
CA LEU A 310 -16.34 20.22 33.36
C LEU A 310 -16.67 21.00 32.07
N GLU A 311 -16.70 22.33 32.13
CA GLU A 311 -16.88 23.18 30.95
C GLU A 311 -15.73 23.03 29.94
N THR A 312 -14.51 22.95 30.46
CA THR A 312 -13.31 22.71 29.65
C THR A 312 -13.37 21.34 28.98
N GLU A 313 -13.73 20.29 29.73
CA GLU A 313 -13.89 18.94 29.20
C GLU A 313 -14.98 18.89 28.10
N ALA A 314 -16.11 19.53 28.31
CA ALA A 314 -17.17 19.62 27.32
C ALA A 314 -16.73 20.35 26.06
N LYS A 315 -15.97 21.44 26.21
CA LYS A 315 -15.43 22.20 25.08
C LYS A 315 -14.40 21.40 24.29
N ILE A 316 -13.53 20.67 24.95
CA ILE A 316 -12.57 19.77 24.30
C ILE A 316 -13.31 18.66 23.55
N ALA A 317 -14.33 18.05 24.15
CA ALA A 317 -15.16 17.03 23.50
C ALA A 317 -15.85 17.57 22.25
N GLU A 318 -16.37 18.81 22.29
CA GLU A 318 -17.00 19.48 21.16
C GLU A 318 -16.01 19.79 20.04
N GLN A 319 -14.81 20.29 20.37
CA GLN A 319 -13.74 20.52 19.40
C GLN A 319 -13.30 19.23 18.71
N ILE A 320 -13.19 18.11 19.44
CA ILE A 320 -12.87 16.80 18.89
C ILE A 320 -13.97 16.35 17.93
N TYR A 321 -15.24 16.54 18.30
CA TYR A 321 -16.38 16.21 17.44
C TYR A 321 -16.35 17.01 16.14
N GLU A 322 -16.19 18.33 16.21
CA GLU A 322 -16.09 19.19 15.03
C GLU A 322 -14.91 18.82 14.12
N ALA A 323 -13.74 18.59 14.69
CA ALA A 323 -12.55 18.16 13.95
C ALA A 323 -12.77 16.80 13.26
N THR A 324 -13.46 15.87 13.91
CA THR A 324 -13.77 14.55 13.34
C THR A 324 -14.77 14.67 12.19
N VAL A 325 -15.80 15.52 12.31
CA VAL A 325 -16.74 15.79 11.22
C VAL A 325 -16.04 16.43 10.03
N ALA A 326 -15.19 17.45 10.26
CA ALA A 326 -14.39 18.08 9.22
C ALA A 326 -13.46 17.09 8.51
N SER A 327 -12.89 16.13 9.27
CA SER A 327 -12.06 15.07 8.71
C SER A 327 -12.83 14.11 7.82
N LEU A 328 -14.07 13.75 8.17
CA LEU A 328 -14.95 12.94 7.32
C LEU A 328 -15.25 13.66 6.00
N GLU A 329 -15.64 14.93 6.06
CA GLU A 329 -15.95 15.69 4.84
C GLU A 329 -14.71 15.85 3.95
N LYS A 330 -13.56 16.13 4.54
CA LYS A 330 -12.29 16.15 3.80
C LYS A 330 -12.00 14.79 3.15
N ASN A 331 -12.16 13.69 3.89
CA ASN A 331 -11.94 12.35 3.37
C ASN A 331 -12.91 12.02 2.22
N ARG A 332 -14.19 12.36 2.33
CA ARG A 332 -15.19 12.20 1.26
C ARG A 332 -14.80 12.96 -0.02
N LEU A 333 -14.35 14.21 0.12
CA LEU A 333 -13.88 15.01 -1.00
C LEU A 333 -12.61 14.44 -1.62
N ASP A 334 -11.67 13.99 -0.79
CA ASP A 334 -10.42 13.38 -1.25
C ASP A 334 -10.67 12.02 -1.92
N SER A 335 -11.60 11.21 -1.39
CA SER A 335 -11.99 9.93 -1.99
C SER A 335 -12.68 10.12 -3.35
N ALA A 336 -13.52 11.14 -3.49
CA ALA A 336 -14.13 11.47 -4.78
C ALA A 336 -13.10 11.92 -5.84
N LYS A 337 -11.93 12.40 -5.41
CA LYS A 337 -10.83 12.82 -6.30
C LYS A 337 -9.79 11.73 -6.56
N LYS A 338 -9.67 10.73 -5.68
CA LYS A 338 -8.63 9.69 -5.69
C LYS A 338 -9.04 8.43 -6.47
N PHE A 339 -9.76 8.55 -7.58
CA PHE A 339 -9.91 7.40 -8.46
C PHE A 339 -8.56 7.03 -9.05
N LYS A 340 -8.12 5.82 -8.75
CA LYS A 340 -6.93 5.25 -9.37
C LYS A 340 -7.33 4.79 -10.76
N SER A 341 -6.70 5.34 -11.79
CA SER A 341 -6.92 4.93 -13.17
C SER A 341 -5.68 4.24 -13.71
N LEU A 342 -5.92 3.15 -14.43
CA LEU A 342 -4.89 2.52 -15.23
C LEU A 342 -4.71 3.32 -16.53
N ALA A 343 -3.67 4.13 -16.60
CA ALA A 343 -3.34 4.84 -17.84
C ALA A 343 -2.57 3.91 -18.77
N ILE A 344 -3.16 3.62 -19.92
CA ILE A 344 -2.53 2.80 -20.96
C ILE A 344 -1.63 3.72 -21.79
N ILE A 345 -0.30 3.56 -21.65
CA ILE A 345 0.69 4.29 -22.45
C ILE A 345 0.74 3.72 -23.87
N SER A 346 0.73 2.38 -23.97
CA SER A 346 0.72 1.67 -25.24
C SER A 346 -0.20 0.46 -25.10
N ALA A 347 -1.25 0.43 -25.93
CA ALA A 347 -2.13 -0.72 -26.01
C ALA A 347 -1.46 -1.87 -26.77
N ALA A 348 -1.88 -3.10 -26.50
CA ALA A 348 -1.39 -4.27 -27.19
C ALA A 348 -1.77 -4.23 -28.68
N ILE A 349 -0.75 -4.21 -29.52
CA ILE A 349 -0.91 -4.29 -30.98
C ILE A 349 -0.97 -5.77 -31.40
N LEU A 350 -1.69 -6.07 -32.46
CA LEU A 350 -1.72 -7.41 -33.04
C LEU A 350 -0.33 -7.76 -33.58
N PRO A 351 0.38 -8.77 -33.01
CA PRO A 351 1.74 -9.10 -33.48
C PRO A 351 1.71 -9.59 -34.92
N GLU A 352 2.61 -9.11 -35.76
CA GLU A 352 2.71 -9.53 -37.18
C GLU A 352 3.68 -10.71 -37.38
N LYS A 353 4.60 -10.92 -36.45
CA LYS A 353 5.62 -11.98 -36.52
C LYS A 353 5.73 -12.71 -35.18
N PRO A 354 5.97 -14.03 -35.18
CA PRO A 354 6.29 -14.76 -33.95
C PRO A 354 7.71 -14.37 -33.47
N ILE A 355 7.86 -14.06 -32.19
CA ILE A 355 9.15 -13.66 -31.60
C ILE A 355 9.83 -14.84 -30.89
N LEU A 356 9.07 -15.81 -30.43
CA LEU A 356 9.53 -16.97 -29.67
C LEU A 356 9.16 -18.28 -30.37
N PRO A 357 9.96 -19.37 -30.16
CA PRO A 357 11.27 -19.39 -29.54
C PRO A 357 12.34 -18.74 -30.42
N LYS A 358 13.40 -18.18 -29.82
CA LYS A 358 14.59 -17.69 -30.56
C LYS A 358 15.40 -18.89 -31.06
N ARG A 359 14.94 -19.53 -32.17
CA ARG A 359 15.41 -20.84 -32.65
C ARG A 359 16.92 -20.92 -32.80
N LEU A 360 17.54 -20.02 -33.57
CA LEU A 360 18.99 -20.01 -33.78
C LEU A 360 19.78 -19.82 -32.48
N TYR A 361 19.34 -18.89 -31.63
CA TYR A 361 19.98 -18.64 -30.33
C TYR A 361 19.94 -19.88 -29.43
N ASN A 362 18.78 -20.52 -29.31
CA ASN A 362 18.60 -21.70 -28.48
C ASN A 362 19.44 -22.91 -28.98
N ILE A 363 19.52 -23.11 -30.31
CA ILE A 363 20.34 -24.18 -30.92
C ILE A 363 21.80 -23.90 -30.66
N MET A 364 22.28 -22.66 -30.84
CA MET A 364 23.69 -22.31 -30.56
C MET A 364 24.02 -22.48 -29.08
N LEU A 365 23.17 -21.99 -28.19
CA LEU A 365 23.37 -22.12 -26.75
C LEU A 365 23.45 -23.58 -26.33
N PHE A 366 22.55 -24.43 -26.82
CA PHE A 366 22.56 -25.87 -26.56
C PHE A 366 23.82 -26.54 -27.09
N ALA A 367 24.26 -26.18 -28.29
CA ALA A 367 25.51 -26.70 -28.87
C ALA A 367 26.74 -26.32 -28.03
N ILE A 368 26.81 -25.08 -27.51
CA ILE A 368 27.89 -24.64 -26.63
C ILE A 368 27.90 -25.43 -25.31
N ILE A 369 26.72 -25.60 -24.69
CA ILE A 369 26.57 -26.32 -23.41
C ILE A 369 27.03 -27.80 -23.58
N ILE A 370 26.55 -28.50 -24.61
CA ILE A 370 26.93 -29.90 -24.90
C ILE A 370 28.39 -29.99 -25.23
N GLY A 371 28.93 -29.04 -26.03
CA GLY A 371 30.34 -28.97 -26.37
C GLY A 371 31.25 -28.79 -25.15
N ALA A 372 30.88 -27.87 -24.24
CA ALA A 372 31.61 -27.64 -22.99
C ALA A 372 31.54 -28.86 -22.07
N ALA A 373 30.38 -29.49 -21.92
CA ALA A 373 30.21 -30.71 -21.13
C ALA A 373 31.10 -31.87 -21.69
N TYR A 374 31.08 -32.07 -23.00
CA TYR A 374 31.94 -33.08 -23.66
C TYR A 374 33.43 -32.79 -23.45
N GLY A 375 33.84 -31.52 -23.58
CA GLY A 375 35.24 -31.08 -23.32
C GLY A 375 35.67 -31.36 -21.88
N SER A 376 34.84 -31.02 -20.93
CA SER A 376 35.09 -31.25 -19.47
C SER A 376 35.25 -32.75 -19.15
N ILE A 377 34.30 -33.57 -19.63
CA ILE A 377 34.36 -35.03 -19.44
C ILE A 377 35.64 -35.61 -20.04
N ARG A 378 36.00 -35.13 -21.24
CA ARG A 378 37.21 -35.59 -21.92
C ARG A 378 38.50 -35.21 -21.22
N LEU A 379 38.55 -34.00 -20.61
CA LEU A 379 39.69 -33.56 -19.80
C LEU A 379 39.85 -34.45 -18.56
N ILE A 380 38.76 -34.73 -17.85
CA ILE A 380 38.74 -35.60 -16.68
C ILE A 380 39.25 -37.02 -17.04
N LEU A 381 38.70 -37.60 -18.12
CA LEU A 381 39.14 -38.93 -18.59
C LEU A 381 40.59 -38.94 -19.05
N SER A 382 41.12 -37.84 -19.61
CA SER A 382 42.53 -37.70 -19.99
C SER A 382 43.43 -37.66 -18.77
N SER A 383 43.04 -36.89 -17.74
CA SER A 383 43.78 -36.76 -16.48
C SER A 383 43.85 -38.08 -15.71
N ILE A 384 42.74 -38.84 -15.63
CA ILE A 384 42.71 -40.16 -15.00
C ILE A 384 43.63 -41.15 -15.74
N LYS A 385 43.72 -41.04 -17.09
CA LYS A 385 44.53 -41.93 -17.91
C LYS A 385 46.02 -41.60 -17.85
N GLU A 386 46.41 -40.44 -17.39
CA GLU A 386 47.79 -40.00 -17.17
C GLU A 386 48.33 -40.41 -15.79
N HIS A 387 47.41 -40.70 -14.84
CA HIS A 387 47.74 -41.07 -13.46
C HIS A 387 47.60 -42.57 -13.16
N ILE A 388 47.16 -43.38 -14.16
CA ILE A 388 47.21 -44.87 -14.15
C ILE A 388 48.26 -45.39 -15.16
#